data_05aab2bd2c71c432d6bd645dad9b10e2
#
_entry.id   05aab2bd2c71c432d6bd645dad9b10e2
#
_cell.length_a   1.000
_cell.length_b   1.000
_cell.length_c   1.000
_cell.angle_alpha   90.00
_cell.angle_beta   90.00
_cell.angle_gamma   90.00
#
_symmetry.space_group_name_H-M   'P 1'
#
loop_
_entity.id
_entity.type
_entity.pdbx_description
1 polymer ?
#
loop_
_entity_poly.entity_id
_entity_poly.type
_entity_poly.pdbx_seq_one_letter_code
_entity_poly.pdbx_strand_id
1 'polypeptide(L)'
;MNVLVWGTAEQGPCAYFRGHMFDEEWKKMGINTRHISRVNFIAKPGAEGMETEEAMAKGLLSVDTSDIDWADVVMFRRYYNCSAKCNTCGVATKDQAAIRVHPHKMEFRDSITEWLWPAFESETFDKAIIYETDDNHFQIRPWNGYFPDVKAEWPLITRMAKRADLLTTSTGPIAAHYGQFNDNVRVIRNAIDPSIYTTSNPRPEHGGSKPRVVYYGSTARMRDYAGYPSGPGGKWEGGYAGKAIEELRKELWNVFIGVNPGTEHVIAPFFDEAFHYVENIQQFAKNLASSHPDIGIAPLGGDDFDRSKSELHWLEYAAVGAAFIGEGFKYGEAPYSMVRHGVDGLLARTRTEWYEGMKSLVRSKDLREQLAGAAKERVLKEYDYKERAKEWADAFKWAVEHKGIWKNGRRNT
;
A
#
# COMPACT_ATOMS: atom_id res chain seq x y z
N MET A 1 -18.94 -16.06 -11.03
CA MET A 1 -18.27 -16.13 -9.73
C MET A 1 -18.39 -14.79 -9.04
N ASN A 2 -18.73 -14.79 -7.76
CA ASN A 2 -18.94 -13.57 -6.99
C ASN A 2 -17.79 -13.43 -5.96
N VAL A 3 -17.15 -12.28 -5.93
CA VAL A 3 -16.01 -12.00 -5.05
C VAL A 3 -16.35 -10.81 -4.15
N LEU A 4 -16.34 -11.02 -2.86
CA LEU A 4 -16.44 -9.97 -1.86
C LEU A 4 -15.03 -9.53 -1.48
N VAL A 5 -14.71 -8.27 -1.76
CA VAL A 5 -13.42 -7.65 -1.40
C VAL A 5 -13.61 -6.81 -0.15
N TRP A 6 -13.04 -7.28 0.95
CA TRP A 6 -13.21 -6.66 2.26
C TRP A 6 -11.99 -5.83 2.65
N GLY A 7 -12.21 -4.58 3.06
CA GLY A 7 -11.15 -3.62 3.39
C GLY A 7 -10.80 -2.65 2.26
N THR A 8 -11.63 -2.54 1.22
CA THR A 8 -11.34 -1.74 0.02
C THR A 8 -12.47 -0.79 -0.39
N ALA A 9 -13.47 -0.55 0.44
CA ALA A 9 -14.57 0.37 0.07
C ALA A 9 -14.10 1.82 -0.12
N GLU A 10 -12.89 2.16 0.36
CA GLU A 10 -12.30 3.47 0.17
C GLU A 10 -11.48 3.52 -1.12
N GLN A 11 -11.44 4.70 -1.77
CA GLN A 11 -10.74 4.90 -3.04
C GLN A 11 -9.24 5.18 -2.88
N GLY A 12 -8.64 4.75 -1.78
CA GLY A 12 -7.22 4.93 -1.52
C GLY A 12 -6.31 4.15 -2.47
N PRO A 13 -5.04 4.55 -2.61
CA PRO A 13 -4.09 3.91 -3.55
C PRO A 13 -4.02 2.40 -3.39
N CYS A 14 -3.92 1.95 -2.16
CA CYS A 14 -3.85 0.52 -1.91
C CYS A 14 -5.14 -0.21 -2.31
N ALA A 15 -6.34 0.34 -2.08
CA ALA A 15 -7.60 -0.24 -2.50
C ALA A 15 -7.70 -0.34 -4.03
N TYR A 16 -7.20 0.68 -4.71
CA TYR A 16 -7.15 0.70 -6.16
C TYR A 16 -6.22 -0.37 -6.73
N PHE A 17 -4.94 -0.36 -6.37
CA PHE A 17 -3.93 -1.26 -6.97
C PHE A 17 -4.15 -2.76 -6.67
N ARG A 18 -4.90 -3.08 -5.62
CA ARG A 18 -5.15 -4.48 -5.22
C ARG A 18 -6.60 -4.90 -5.36
N GLY A 19 -7.47 -4.04 -5.90
CA GLY A 19 -8.90 -4.29 -6.05
C GLY A 19 -9.52 -3.54 -7.21
N HIS A 20 -9.96 -2.31 -6.99
CA HIS A 20 -10.79 -1.54 -7.93
C HIS A 20 -10.25 -1.41 -9.36
N MET A 21 -8.93 -1.39 -9.54
CA MET A 21 -8.29 -1.30 -10.86
C MET A 21 -8.71 -2.46 -11.78
N PHE A 22 -9.09 -3.60 -11.21
CA PHE A 22 -9.39 -4.81 -11.96
C PHE A 22 -10.88 -5.05 -12.20
N ASP A 23 -11.79 -4.30 -11.57
CA ASP A 23 -13.22 -4.58 -11.56
C ASP A 23 -13.83 -4.76 -12.96
N GLU A 24 -13.50 -3.88 -13.90
CA GLU A 24 -14.02 -3.96 -15.27
C GLU A 24 -13.47 -5.18 -16.03
N GLU A 25 -12.22 -5.53 -15.81
CA GLU A 25 -11.62 -6.71 -16.46
C GLU A 25 -12.17 -8.00 -15.83
N TRP A 26 -12.34 -8.06 -14.52
CA TRP A 26 -12.97 -9.19 -13.84
C TRP A 26 -14.39 -9.40 -14.29
N LYS A 27 -15.16 -8.33 -14.46
CA LYS A 27 -16.53 -8.38 -14.97
C LYS A 27 -16.60 -9.00 -16.37
N LYS A 28 -15.66 -8.64 -17.26
CA LYS A 28 -15.55 -9.26 -18.60
C LYS A 28 -15.27 -10.75 -18.54
N MET A 29 -14.61 -11.21 -17.47
CA MET A 29 -14.32 -12.65 -17.21
C MET A 29 -15.44 -13.37 -16.45
N GLY A 30 -16.60 -12.72 -16.24
CA GLY A 30 -17.72 -13.29 -15.49
C GLY A 30 -17.52 -13.30 -13.96
N ILE A 31 -16.65 -12.44 -13.44
CA ILE A 31 -16.41 -12.26 -12.01
C ILE A 31 -17.08 -10.95 -11.59
N ASN A 32 -18.07 -11.05 -10.70
CA ASN A 32 -18.74 -9.90 -10.11
C ASN A 32 -18.08 -9.57 -8.78
N THR A 33 -17.81 -8.29 -8.52
CA THR A 33 -17.18 -7.83 -7.29
C THR A 33 -18.12 -6.96 -6.46
N ARG A 34 -17.99 -7.06 -5.15
CA ARG A 34 -18.50 -6.10 -4.17
C ARG A 34 -17.36 -5.68 -3.25
N HIS A 35 -17.30 -4.41 -2.94
CA HIS A 35 -16.27 -3.85 -2.07
C HIS A 35 -16.90 -3.32 -0.79
N ILE A 36 -16.43 -3.81 0.37
CA ILE A 36 -16.89 -3.34 1.67
C ILE A 36 -15.72 -2.96 2.56
N SER A 37 -15.91 -1.95 3.41
CA SER A 37 -14.93 -1.56 4.42
C SER A 37 -15.29 -2.08 5.81
N ARG A 38 -16.56 -2.39 6.04
CA ARG A 38 -17.09 -2.80 7.34
C ARG A 38 -18.32 -3.66 7.18
N VAL A 39 -18.63 -4.39 8.23
CA VAL A 39 -19.89 -5.13 8.37
C VAL A 39 -21.01 -4.15 8.73
N ASN A 40 -22.18 -4.37 8.16
CA ASN A 40 -23.39 -3.71 8.58
C ASN A 40 -24.11 -4.54 9.64
N PHE A 41 -25.01 -3.91 10.38
CA PHE A 41 -25.85 -4.55 11.38
C PHE A 41 -27.31 -4.34 11.03
N ILE A 42 -28.10 -5.37 11.29
CA ILE A 42 -29.56 -5.34 11.18
C ILE A 42 -30.11 -5.15 12.60
N ALA A 43 -30.71 -4.01 12.86
CA ALA A 43 -31.36 -3.71 14.14
C ALA A 43 -32.85 -4.06 14.09
N LYS A 44 -33.33 -4.74 15.14
CA LYS A 44 -34.77 -4.96 15.38
C LYS A 44 -35.31 -3.86 16.28
N PRO A 45 -36.63 -3.61 16.27
CA PRO A 45 -37.25 -2.67 17.21
C PRO A 45 -36.87 -2.98 18.66
N GLY A 46 -36.52 -1.95 19.41
CA GLY A 46 -36.05 -2.08 20.80
C GLY A 46 -34.53 -2.10 20.95
N ALA A 47 -33.76 -2.00 19.86
CA ALA A 47 -32.30 -1.89 19.92
C ALA A 47 -31.82 -0.44 20.13
N GLU A 48 -32.71 0.54 20.02
CA GLU A 48 -32.38 1.96 20.05
C GLU A 48 -31.77 2.36 21.41
N GLY A 49 -30.63 3.02 21.39
CA GLY A 49 -29.92 3.47 22.59
C GLY A 49 -29.18 2.38 23.38
N MET A 50 -29.20 1.12 22.94
CA MET A 50 -28.42 0.05 23.56
C MET A 50 -26.99 0.03 23.06
N GLU A 51 -26.07 -0.43 23.92
CA GLU A 51 -24.72 -0.81 23.49
C GLU A 51 -24.79 -2.01 22.56
N THR A 52 -23.87 -2.07 21.60
CA THR A 52 -23.87 -3.12 20.55
C THR A 52 -23.88 -4.54 21.13
N GLU A 53 -23.04 -4.80 22.12
CA GLU A 53 -22.93 -6.11 22.76
C GLU A 53 -24.20 -6.50 23.51
N GLU A 54 -24.84 -5.55 24.17
CA GLU A 54 -26.12 -5.78 24.87
C GLU A 54 -27.24 -6.10 23.89
N ALA A 55 -27.33 -5.32 22.80
CA ALA A 55 -28.33 -5.52 21.77
C ALA A 55 -28.15 -6.87 21.07
N MET A 56 -26.92 -7.29 20.80
CA MET A 56 -26.59 -8.60 20.23
C MET A 56 -26.94 -9.74 21.20
N ALA A 57 -26.57 -9.63 22.47
CA ALA A 57 -26.88 -10.62 23.49
C ALA A 57 -28.42 -10.84 23.67
N LYS A 58 -29.19 -9.76 23.47
CA LYS A 58 -30.67 -9.82 23.49
C LYS A 58 -31.27 -10.26 22.14
N GLY A 59 -30.47 -10.52 21.13
CA GLY A 59 -30.94 -10.87 19.77
C GLY A 59 -31.68 -9.72 19.05
N LEU A 60 -31.49 -8.48 19.50
CA LEU A 60 -32.05 -7.26 18.91
C LEU A 60 -31.16 -6.65 17.84
N LEU A 61 -29.89 -7.07 17.78
CA LEU A 61 -28.91 -6.70 16.75
C LEU A 61 -28.29 -7.98 16.19
N SER A 62 -28.15 -8.06 14.88
CA SER A 62 -27.46 -9.15 14.20
C SER A 62 -26.52 -8.59 13.12
N VAL A 63 -25.49 -9.35 12.78
CA VAL A 63 -24.60 -8.99 11.66
C VAL A 63 -25.35 -9.23 10.35
N ASP A 64 -25.28 -8.27 9.44
CA ASP A 64 -25.74 -8.44 8.05
C ASP A 64 -24.72 -9.28 7.28
N THR A 65 -25.06 -10.52 6.99
CA THR A 65 -24.21 -11.46 6.24
C THR A 65 -24.52 -11.48 4.74
N SER A 66 -25.43 -10.64 4.26
CA SER A 66 -25.94 -10.71 2.87
C SER A 66 -24.83 -10.63 1.80
N ASP A 67 -23.77 -9.85 2.03
CA ASP A 67 -22.64 -9.78 1.12
C ASP A 67 -21.77 -11.05 1.19
N ILE A 68 -21.61 -11.64 2.38
CA ILE A 68 -20.88 -12.89 2.56
C ILE A 68 -21.66 -14.04 1.91
N ASP A 69 -22.98 -14.10 2.13
CA ASP A 69 -23.84 -15.13 1.55
C ASP A 69 -23.87 -15.08 0.02
N TRP A 70 -23.81 -13.88 -0.55
CA TRP A 70 -23.74 -13.66 -1.99
C TRP A 70 -22.40 -14.13 -2.59
N ALA A 71 -21.31 -14.10 -1.86
CA ALA A 71 -19.96 -14.37 -2.36
C ALA A 71 -19.69 -15.87 -2.56
N ASP A 72 -18.87 -16.20 -3.55
CA ASP A 72 -18.17 -17.48 -3.69
C ASP A 72 -16.79 -17.41 -3.02
N VAL A 73 -16.18 -16.21 -3.06
CA VAL A 73 -14.87 -15.89 -2.47
C VAL A 73 -15.00 -14.67 -1.58
N VAL A 74 -14.46 -14.74 -0.36
CA VAL A 74 -14.26 -13.59 0.53
C VAL A 74 -12.77 -13.28 0.58
N MET A 75 -12.37 -12.15 -0.02
CA MET A 75 -11.00 -11.67 -0.02
C MET A 75 -10.83 -10.59 1.03
N PHE A 76 -10.15 -10.93 2.13
CA PHE A 76 -9.75 -9.96 3.15
C PHE A 76 -8.48 -9.27 2.72
N ARG A 77 -8.54 -7.95 2.66
CA ARG A 77 -7.42 -7.14 2.28
C ARG A 77 -6.99 -6.24 3.43
N ARG A 78 -5.72 -6.36 3.86
CA ARG A 78 -5.16 -5.51 4.91
C ARG A 78 -6.19 -5.20 6.00
N TYR A 79 -6.75 -6.20 6.64
CA TYR A 79 -7.75 -5.95 7.65
C TYR A 79 -7.13 -5.19 8.82
N TYR A 80 -7.63 -3.97 9.05
CA TYR A 80 -7.34 -3.18 10.23
C TYR A 80 -8.60 -3.08 11.07
N ASN A 81 -8.48 -3.31 12.37
CA ASN A 81 -9.56 -3.01 13.29
C ASN A 81 -9.83 -1.51 13.30
N CYS A 82 -11.01 -1.11 12.86
CA CYS A 82 -11.35 0.29 12.65
C CYS A 82 -11.98 0.94 13.88
N SER A 83 -12.19 0.23 14.99
CA SER A 83 -12.81 0.81 16.19
C SER A 83 -11.97 0.60 17.43
N ALA A 84 -11.86 1.64 18.25
CA ALA A 84 -11.26 1.55 19.56
C ALA A 84 -12.22 2.09 20.62
N LYS A 85 -12.30 1.44 21.78
CA LYS A 85 -13.08 1.87 22.93
C LYS A 85 -12.14 2.18 24.10
N CYS A 86 -12.39 3.29 24.77
CA CYS A 86 -11.70 3.63 25.99
C CYS A 86 -12.40 2.99 27.19
N ASN A 87 -11.74 2.10 27.90
CA ASN A 87 -12.31 1.45 29.08
C ASN A 87 -12.45 2.40 30.28
N THR A 88 -11.77 3.56 30.25
CA THR A 88 -11.83 4.55 31.35
C THR A 88 -13.01 5.51 31.22
N CYS A 89 -13.27 6.04 30.02
CA CYS A 89 -14.31 7.04 29.80
C CYS A 89 -15.44 6.58 28.87
N GLY A 90 -15.39 5.35 28.35
CA GLY A 90 -16.44 4.77 27.50
C GLY A 90 -16.45 5.28 26.05
N VAL A 91 -15.62 6.26 25.70
CA VAL A 91 -15.58 6.81 24.33
C VAL A 91 -15.16 5.72 23.36
N ALA A 92 -15.98 5.49 22.35
CA ALA A 92 -15.68 4.62 21.22
C ALA A 92 -15.57 5.47 19.95
N THR A 93 -14.52 5.25 19.15
CA THR A 93 -14.33 5.99 17.91
C THR A 93 -13.60 5.11 16.87
N LYS A 94 -13.86 5.42 15.60
CA LYS A 94 -13.15 4.86 14.43
C LYS A 94 -12.14 5.87 13.87
N ASP A 95 -12.16 7.09 14.37
CA ASP A 95 -11.23 8.13 13.95
C ASP A 95 -9.85 7.88 14.55
N GLN A 96 -8.92 7.48 13.68
CA GLN A 96 -7.52 7.22 14.03
C GLN A 96 -6.83 8.43 14.66
N ALA A 97 -7.18 9.65 14.24
CA ALA A 97 -6.63 10.85 14.83
C ALA A 97 -7.14 11.03 16.28
N ALA A 98 -8.44 10.83 16.50
CA ALA A 98 -9.05 10.90 17.84
C ALA A 98 -8.48 9.79 18.76
N ILE A 99 -8.25 8.58 18.23
CA ILE A 99 -7.62 7.47 18.98
C ILE A 99 -6.22 7.85 19.46
N ARG A 100 -5.41 8.46 18.61
CA ARG A 100 -4.00 8.81 18.92
C ARG A 100 -3.86 9.91 19.95
N VAL A 101 -4.79 10.87 19.99
CA VAL A 101 -4.75 11.99 20.92
C VAL A 101 -5.56 11.75 22.17
N HIS A 102 -6.19 10.57 22.30
CA HIS A 102 -7.04 10.26 23.45
C HIS A 102 -6.18 10.15 24.74
N PRO A 103 -6.58 10.82 25.84
CA PRO A 103 -5.77 10.88 27.08
C PRO A 103 -5.64 9.53 27.80
N HIS A 104 -6.51 8.58 27.50
CA HIS A 104 -6.49 7.24 28.08
C HIS A 104 -6.16 6.20 27.01
N LYS A 105 -5.61 5.07 27.43
CA LYS A 105 -5.37 3.92 26.54
C LYS A 105 -6.68 3.45 25.93
N MET A 106 -6.74 3.41 24.60
CA MET A 106 -7.85 2.85 23.85
C MET A 106 -7.63 1.36 23.61
N GLU A 107 -8.64 0.54 23.82
CA GLU A 107 -8.62 -0.88 23.43
C GLU A 107 -9.32 -1.03 22.09
N PHE A 108 -8.61 -1.66 21.16
CA PHE A 108 -9.15 -1.98 19.85
C PHE A 108 -10.08 -3.18 19.98
N ARG A 109 -11.30 -3.04 19.46
CA ARG A 109 -12.28 -4.10 19.36
C ARG A 109 -12.49 -4.45 17.91
N ASP A 110 -12.40 -5.72 17.63
CA ASP A 110 -12.50 -6.28 16.30
C ASP A 110 -13.84 -6.99 16.14
N SER A 111 -14.74 -6.38 15.37
CA SER A 111 -16.04 -6.94 15.07
C SER A 111 -15.98 -8.27 14.29
N ILE A 112 -14.93 -8.50 13.49
CA ILE A 112 -14.78 -9.77 12.78
C ILE A 112 -14.41 -10.87 13.77
N THR A 113 -13.43 -10.64 14.63
CA THR A 113 -12.96 -11.65 15.58
C THR A 113 -14.04 -12.07 16.56
N GLU A 114 -14.81 -11.10 17.06
CA GLU A 114 -15.82 -11.37 18.08
C GLU A 114 -17.08 -12.03 17.50
N TRP A 115 -17.52 -11.65 16.30
CA TRP A 115 -18.84 -12.04 15.81
C TRP A 115 -18.86 -12.90 14.55
N LEU A 116 -17.91 -12.69 13.63
CA LEU A 116 -17.87 -13.42 12.37
C LEU A 116 -16.81 -14.51 12.34
N TRP A 117 -15.76 -14.36 13.13
CA TRP A 117 -14.66 -15.31 13.09
C TRP A 117 -15.09 -16.75 13.40
N PRO A 118 -15.97 -17.00 14.40
CA PRO A 118 -16.48 -18.35 14.62
C PRO A 118 -17.19 -18.94 13.39
N ALA A 119 -17.88 -18.10 12.61
CA ALA A 119 -18.50 -18.54 11.37
C ALA A 119 -17.45 -18.90 10.30
N PHE A 120 -16.40 -18.10 10.14
CA PHE A 120 -15.31 -18.38 9.20
C PHE A 120 -14.50 -19.63 9.57
N GLU A 121 -14.42 -19.99 10.84
CA GLU A 121 -13.76 -21.21 11.32
C GLU A 121 -14.70 -22.44 11.34
N SER A 122 -15.99 -22.23 11.10
CA SER A 122 -16.96 -23.33 11.08
C SER A 122 -16.70 -24.27 9.90
N GLU A 123 -16.88 -25.57 10.14
CA GLU A 123 -16.84 -26.59 9.09
C GLU A 123 -17.94 -26.41 8.04
N THR A 124 -19.01 -25.71 8.39
CA THR A 124 -20.14 -25.43 7.49
C THR A 124 -19.89 -24.18 6.63
N PHE A 125 -18.83 -23.42 6.86
CA PHE A 125 -18.51 -22.26 6.04
C PHE A 125 -18.05 -22.73 4.65
N ASP A 126 -18.83 -22.41 3.64
CA ASP A 126 -18.72 -22.95 2.28
C ASP A 126 -18.05 -21.98 1.27
N LYS A 127 -17.60 -20.80 1.72
CA LYS A 127 -16.93 -19.81 0.88
C LYS A 127 -15.41 -19.99 0.93
N ALA A 128 -14.75 -19.70 -0.20
CA ALA A 128 -13.29 -19.62 -0.22
C ALA A 128 -12.83 -18.34 0.48
N ILE A 129 -11.74 -18.42 1.24
CA ILE A 129 -11.13 -17.27 1.91
C ILE A 129 -9.76 -16.99 1.31
N ILE A 130 -9.57 -15.76 0.84
CA ILE A 130 -8.27 -15.22 0.45
C ILE A 130 -7.87 -14.16 1.46
N TYR A 131 -6.62 -14.23 1.96
CA TYR A 131 -6.01 -13.13 2.69
C TYR A 131 -4.98 -12.45 1.81
N GLU A 132 -5.18 -11.16 1.55
CA GLU A 132 -4.32 -10.36 0.69
C GLU A 132 -3.54 -9.33 1.50
N THR A 133 -2.23 -9.24 1.25
CA THR A 133 -1.39 -8.20 1.84
C THR A 133 -0.31 -7.72 0.88
N ASP A 134 -0.16 -6.40 0.79
CA ASP A 134 0.85 -5.70 0.00
C ASP A 134 1.93 -5.04 0.86
N ASP A 135 1.87 -5.23 2.19
CA ASP A 135 2.89 -4.80 3.15
C ASP A 135 3.25 -5.89 4.15
N ASN A 136 4.50 -5.90 4.62
CA ASN A 136 4.94 -6.76 5.69
C ASN A 136 4.66 -6.12 7.06
N HIS A 137 3.44 -6.33 7.56
CA HIS A 137 2.97 -5.73 8.81
C HIS A 137 3.79 -6.13 10.04
N PHE A 138 4.48 -7.28 10.00
CA PHE A 138 5.33 -7.74 11.10
C PHE A 138 6.70 -7.03 11.15
N GLN A 139 7.09 -6.36 10.05
CA GLN A 139 8.36 -5.64 9.95
C GLN A 139 8.19 -4.12 9.95
N ILE A 140 7.00 -3.61 10.22
CA ILE A 140 6.79 -2.18 10.41
C ILE A 140 7.72 -1.66 11.50
N ARG A 141 8.31 -0.51 11.26
CA ARG A 141 9.34 0.08 12.12
C ARG A 141 8.74 0.62 13.42
N PRO A 142 9.39 0.40 14.60
CA PRO A 142 8.88 0.87 15.89
C PRO A 142 8.66 2.39 15.99
N TRP A 143 9.40 3.16 15.22
CA TRP A 143 9.25 4.62 15.17
C TRP A 143 8.17 5.09 14.17
N ASN A 144 7.59 4.20 13.39
CA ASN A 144 6.43 4.53 12.55
C ASN A 144 5.23 4.79 13.46
N GLY A 145 4.53 5.92 13.23
CA GLY A 145 3.37 6.29 14.05
C GLY A 145 2.23 5.26 14.07
N TYR A 146 2.18 4.39 13.06
CA TYR A 146 1.22 3.29 12.99
C TYR A 146 1.70 2.00 13.67
N PHE A 147 2.94 1.93 14.15
CA PHE A 147 3.51 0.69 14.71
C PHE A 147 2.71 0.14 15.90
N PRO A 148 2.28 0.95 16.88
CA PRO A 148 1.51 0.42 18.01
C PRO A 148 0.21 -0.26 17.57
N ASP A 149 -0.49 0.38 16.61
CA ASP A 149 -1.77 -0.09 16.10
C ASP A 149 -1.58 -1.42 15.35
N VAL A 150 -0.66 -1.44 14.39
CA VAL A 150 -0.38 -2.64 13.59
C VAL A 150 0.16 -3.78 14.46
N LYS A 151 0.99 -3.47 15.47
CA LYS A 151 1.49 -4.49 16.41
C LYS A 151 0.36 -5.12 17.22
N ALA A 152 -0.64 -4.33 17.61
CA ALA A 152 -1.82 -4.85 18.31
C ALA A 152 -2.65 -5.82 17.42
N GLU A 153 -2.56 -5.68 16.10
CA GLU A 153 -3.28 -6.52 15.13
C GLU A 153 -2.53 -7.80 14.72
N TRP A 154 -1.27 -7.97 15.11
CA TRP A 154 -0.49 -9.17 14.73
C TRP A 154 -1.18 -10.49 15.04
N PRO A 155 -1.86 -10.70 16.18
CA PRO A 155 -2.59 -11.93 16.44
C PRO A 155 -3.70 -12.19 15.42
N LEU A 156 -4.45 -11.15 15.05
CA LEU A 156 -5.51 -11.24 14.05
C LEU A 156 -4.93 -11.52 12.65
N ILE A 157 -3.92 -10.76 12.24
CA ILE A 157 -3.22 -10.96 10.96
C ILE A 157 -2.72 -12.40 10.85
N THR A 158 -2.09 -12.92 11.92
CA THR A 158 -1.61 -14.31 11.98
C THR A 158 -2.76 -15.31 11.83
N ARG A 159 -3.87 -15.06 12.52
CA ARG A 159 -5.05 -15.93 12.51
C ARG A 159 -5.69 -15.96 11.12
N MET A 160 -5.85 -14.80 10.49
CA MET A 160 -6.38 -14.68 9.13
C MET A 160 -5.47 -15.34 8.10
N ALA A 161 -4.15 -15.12 8.19
CA ALA A 161 -3.18 -15.74 7.30
C ALA A 161 -3.22 -17.27 7.39
N LYS A 162 -3.32 -17.83 8.61
CA LYS A 162 -3.45 -19.29 8.84
C LYS A 162 -4.76 -19.86 8.32
N ARG A 163 -5.84 -19.07 8.41
CA ARG A 163 -7.20 -19.51 8.03
C ARG A 163 -7.44 -19.48 6.53
N ALA A 164 -6.79 -18.58 5.82
CA ALA A 164 -7.02 -18.41 4.40
C ALA A 164 -6.75 -19.68 3.60
N ASP A 165 -7.61 -19.98 2.62
CA ASP A 165 -7.38 -21.04 1.65
C ASP A 165 -6.24 -20.69 0.72
N LEU A 166 -6.09 -19.38 0.40
CA LEU A 166 -4.99 -18.81 -0.36
C LEU A 166 -4.55 -17.50 0.28
N LEU A 167 -3.25 -17.31 0.40
CA LEU A 167 -2.63 -16.04 0.77
C LEU A 167 -2.03 -15.40 -0.49
N THR A 168 -2.37 -14.14 -0.76
CA THR A 168 -1.79 -13.39 -1.87
C THR A 168 -0.95 -12.23 -1.36
N THR A 169 0.18 -11.98 -2.02
CA THR A 169 1.11 -10.90 -1.67
C THR A 169 1.58 -10.17 -2.91
N SER A 170 2.07 -8.93 -2.74
CA SER A 170 2.61 -8.15 -3.85
C SER A 170 4.07 -8.48 -4.19
N THR A 171 4.83 -9.06 -3.27
CA THR A 171 6.28 -9.31 -3.43
C THR A 171 6.73 -10.64 -2.84
N GLY A 172 7.85 -11.18 -3.35
CA GLY A 172 8.48 -12.39 -2.83
C GLY A 172 8.91 -12.29 -1.37
N PRO A 173 9.53 -11.19 -0.90
CA PRO A 173 9.86 -11.02 0.52
C PRO A 173 8.66 -11.09 1.45
N ILE A 174 7.52 -10.51 1.06
CA ILE A 174 6.27 -10.66 1.83
C ILE A 174 5.83 -12.12 1.83
N ALA A 175 5.82 -12.77 0.65
CA ALA A 175 5.44 -14.17 0.52
C ALA A 175 6.32 -15.08 1.39
N ALA A 176 7.63 -14.86 1.41
CA ALA A 176 8.57 -15.62 2.23
C ALA A 176 8.28 -15.45 3.74
N HIS A 177 7.94 -14.24 4.17
CA HIS A 177 7.59 -13.99 5.57
C HIS A 177 6.25 -14.64 5.96
N TYR A 178 5.22 -14.46 5.13
CA TYR A 178 3.89 -14.99 5.41
C TYR A 178 3.78 -16.51 5.17
N GLY A 179 4.70 -17.10 4.41
CA GLY A 179 4.81 -18.54 4.19
C GLY A 179 5.00 -19.36 5.48
N GLN A 180 5.44 -18.74 6.60
CA GLN A 180 5.46 -19.38 7.91
C GLN A 180 4.04 -19.66 8.48
N PHE A 181 3.03 -18.95 8.00
CA PHE A 181 1.65 -19.08 8.47
C PHE A 181 0.77 -19.90 7.54
N ASN A 182 1.08 -19.92 6.23
CA ASN A 182 0.27 -20.58 5.21
C ASN A 182 1.15 -21.10 4.09
N ASP A 183 1.00 -22.37 3.75
CA ASP A 183 1.78 -23.00 2.66
C ASP A 183 1.25 -22.60 1.26
N ASN A 184 0.01 -22.14 1.16
CA ASN A 184 -0.63 -21.70 -0.08
C ASN A 184 -0.42 -20.19 -0.28
N VAL A 185 0.78 -19.79 -0.66
CA VAL A 185 1.11 -18.38 -0.90
C VAL A 185 1.36 -18.14 -2.38
N ARG A 186 0.72 -17.11 -2.93
CA ARG A 186 0.92 -16.67 -4.30
C ARG A 186 1.34 -15.22 -4.36
N VAL A 187 2.42 -14.94 -5.08
CA VAL A 187 2.83 -13.56 -5.39
C VAL A 187 2.05 -13.08 -6.61
N ILE A 188 1.23 -12.05 -6.42
CA ILE A 188 0.57 -11.31 -7.51
C ILE A 188 1.11 -9.89 -7.45
N ARG A 189 2.04 -9.55 -8.34
CA ARG A 189 2.72 -8.26 -8.37
C ARG A 189 1.74 -7.12 -8.67
N ASN A 190 2.13 -5.91 -8.31
CA ASN A 190 1.38 -4.72 -8.71
C ASN A 190 1.39 -4.57 -10.25
N ALA A 191 0.42 -3.86 -10.74
CA ALA A 191 0.28 -3.49 -12.14
C ALA A 191 -0.03 -2.00 -12.26
N ILE A 192 -0.09 -1.48 -13.46
CA ILE A 192 -0.36 -0.08 -13.73
C ILE A 192 -1.47 0.07 -14.76
N ASP A 193 -2.38 1.00 -14.51
CA ASP A 193 -3.27 1.56 -15.51
C ASP A 193 -2.72 2.93 -15.92
N PRO A 194 -2.05 3.03 -17.08
CA PRO A 194 -1.44 4.29 -17.49
C PRO A 194 -2.46 5.38 -17.84
N SER A 195 -3.72 5.05 -18.04
CA SER A 195 -4.76 5.99 -18.45
C SER A 195 -5.06 7.05 -17.39
N ILE A 196 -4.83 6.75 -16.10
CA ILE A 196 -5.05 7.71 -15.01
C ILE A 196 -3.88 8.69 -14.82
N TYR A 197 -2.70 8.40 -15.38
CA TYR A 197 -1.47 9.20 -15.25
C TYR A 197 -1.31 10.22 -16.39
N THR A 198 -2.36 10.98 -16.65
CA THR A 198 -2.38 11.97 -17.73
C THR A 198 -2.66 13.37 -17.20
N THR A 199 -2.13 14.37 -17.90
CA THR A 199 -2.42 15.77 -17.63
C THR A 199 -2.52 16.55 -18.92
N SER A 200 -3.45 17.52 -18.96
CA SER A 200 -3.52 18.56 -19.99
C SER A 200 -2.87 19.89 -19.54
N ASN A 201 -2.42 19.95 -18.29
CA ASN A 201 -1.80 21.15 -17.76
C ASN A 201 -0.46 21.39 -18.45
N PRO A 202 -0.13 22.62 -18.83
CA PRO A 202 1.19 22.94 -19.34
C PRO A 202 2.25 22.78 -18.24
N ARG A 203 3.49 22.54 -18.65
CA ARG A 203 4.61 22.53 -17.72
C ARG A 203 4.70 23.88 -17.01
N PRO A 204 4.80 23.93 -15.68
CA PRO A 204 4.94 25.17 -14.95
C PRO A 204 6.20 25.94 -15.37
N GLU A 205 6.09 27.26 -15.52
CA GLU A 205 7.22 28.13 -15.91
C GLU A 205 8.23 28.32 -14.77
N HIS A 206 7.79 28.21 -13.52
CA HIS A 206 8.69 28.29 -12.37
C HIS A 206 9.64 27.08 -12.34
N GLY A 207 10.89 27.35 -12.01
CA GLY A 207 12.00 26.38 -12.16
C GLY A 207 12.73 26.53 -13.50
N GLY A 208 12.15 27.24 -14.49
CA GLY A 208 12.77 27.49 -15.79
C GLY A 208 13.07 26.17 -16.54
N SER A 209 14.25 26.09 -17.15
CA SER A 209 14.70 24.89 -17.89
C SER A 209 15.31 23.80 -17.01
N LYS A 210 15.35 23.99 -15.68
CA LYS A 210 15.89 22.98 -14.75
C LYS A 210 15.06 21.71 -14.78
N PRO A 211 15.69 20.52 -14.71
CA PRO A 211 14.94 19.27 -14.58
C PRO A 211 14.19 19.24 -13.25
N ARG A 212 12.94 18.75 -13.30
CA ARG A 212 12.07 18.59 -12.13
C ARG A 212 12.29 17.22 -11.52
N VAL A 213 12.80 17.21 -10.30
CA VAL A 213 13.01 16.00 -9.51
C VAL A 213 11.81 15.84 -8.60
N VAL A 214 11.10 14.73 -8.72
CA VAL A 214 9.89 14.49 -7.94
C VAL A 214 10.10 13.34 -6.98
N TYR A 215 9.79 13.57 -5.71
CA TYR A 215 9.63 12.57 -4.67
C TYR A 215 8.20 12.57 -4.17
N TYR A 216 7.62 11.41 -3.96
CA TYR A 216 6.30 11.30 -3.37
C TYR A 216 6.20 10.25 -2.27
N GLY A 217 5.26 10.46 -1.35
CA GLY A 217 5.01 9.57 -0.22
C GLY A 217 4.36 10.32 0.93
N SER A 218 4.03 9.64 2.01
CA SER A 218 3.58 10.33 3.23
C SER A 218 4.75 11.09 3.88
N THR A 219 4.45 12.11 4.66
CA THR A 219 5.48 12.87 5.41
C THR A 219 6.33 11.97 6.32
N ALA A 220 5.79 10.84 6.79
CA ALA A 220 6.56 9.84 7.54
C ALA A 220 7.76 9.25 6.76
N ARG A 221 7.71 9.31 5.41
CA ARG A 221 8.79 8.86 4.53
C ARG A 221 9.92 9.88 4.33
N MET A 222 9.79 11.07 4.90
CA MET A 222 10.86 12.06 4.85
C MET A 222 12.18 11.55 5.44
N ARG A 223 12.12 10.56 6.31
CA ARG A 223 13.33 9.89 6.84
C ARG A 223 14.09 9.13 5.77
N ASP A 224 13.41 8.50 4.83
CA ASP A 224 14.05 7.81 3.72
C ASP A 224 14.76 8.81 2.78
N TYR A 225 14.19 10.01 2.61
CA TYR A 225 14.73 11.09 1.81
C TYR A 225 15.86 11.85 2.54
N ALA A 226 15.59 12.37 3.72
CA ALA A 226 16.48 13.30 4.45
C ALA A 226 17.41 12.61 5.44
N GLY A 227 17.18 11.33 5.76
CA GLY A 227 17.92 10.59 6.78
C GLY A 227 17.31 10.66 8.16
N TYR A 228 18.06 10.19 9.14
CA TYR A 228 17.64 10.09 10.54
C TYR A 228 18.48 11.06 11.39
N PRO A 229 17.87 11.73 12.38
CA PRO A 229 18.64 12.46 13.37
C PRO A 229 19.39 11.46 14.25
N SER A 230 20.69 11.66 14.48
CA SER A 230 21.54 10.81 15.33
C SER A 230 21.22 10.92 16.84
N GLY A 231 20.05 11.48 17.19
CA GLY A 231 19.54 11.70 18.54
C GLY A 231 18.86 13.07 18.66
N PRO A 232 18.31 13.43 19.84
CA PRO A 232 17.69 14.74 20.06
C PRO A 232 18.71 15.86 19.77
N GLY A 233 18.45 16.68 18.71
CA GLY A 233 19.35 17.75 18.28
C GLY A 233 20.58 17.26 17.48
N GLY A 234 20.67 15.99 17.13
CA GLY A 234 21.77 15.41 16.36
C GLY A 234 21.72 15.72 14.86
N LYS A 235 22.85 15.47 14.19
CA LYS A 235 22.93 15.58 12.72
C LYS A 235 22.10 14.48 12.06
N TRP A 236 21.55 14.79 10.89
CA TRP A 236 20.84 13.80 10.07
C TRP A 236 21.83 12.82 9.44
N GLU A 237 21.61 11.52 9.68
CA GLU A 237 22.41 10.43 9.10
C GLU A 237 21.58 9.67 8.06
N GLY A 238 22.22 9.08 7.06
CA GLY A 238 21.53 8.48 5.91
C GLY A 238 21.03 9.55 4.94
N GLY A 239 19.87 9.33 4.31
CA GLY A 239 19.24 10.27 3.40
C GLY A 239 20.14 10.65 2.22
N TYR A 240 20.74 9.66 1.57
CA TYR A 240 21.70 9.91 0.48
C TYR A 240 21.08 10.65 -0.69
N ALA A 241 19.80 10.38 -0.99
CA ALA A 241 19.06 11.09 -2.03
C ALA A 241 18.92 12.58 -1.73
N GLY A 242 18.49 12.94 -0.52
CA GLY A 242 18.35 14.33 -0.08
C GLY A 242 19.67 15.09 -0.11
N LYS A 243 20.77 14.45 0.32
CA LYS A 243 22.12 15.04 0.26
C LYS A 243 22.59 15.26 -1.17
N ALA A 244 22.35 14.32 -2.07
CA ALA A 244 22.68 14.47 -3.48
C ALA A 244 21.91 15.63 -4.13
N ILE A 245 20.62 15.75 -3.80
CA ILE A 245 19.78 16.85 -4.29
C ILE A 245 20.23 18.19 -3.73
N GLU A 246 20.59 18.26 -2.45
CA GLU A 246 21.11 19.48 -1.83
C GLU A 246 22.39 19.97 -2.54
N GLU A 247 23.33 19.08 -2.85
CA GLU A 247 24.55 19.40 -3.59
C GLU A 247 24.27 19.91 -5.02
N LEU A 248 23.20 19.42 -5.65
CA LEU A 248 22.77 19.78 -7.01
C LEU A 248 21.68 20.87 -7.06
N ARG A 249 21.32 21.48 -5.93
CA ARG A 249 20.15 22.36 -5.75
C ARG A 249 20.06 23.50 -6.77
N LYS A 250 21.19 23.99 -7.23
CA LYS A 250 21.23 25.07 -8.21
C LYS A 250 20.88 24.62 -9.64
N GLU A 251 21.00 23.32 -9.92
CA GLU A 251 20.86 22.73 -11.25
C GLU A 251 19.48 22.06 -11.47
N LEU A 252 18.68 21.89 -10.42
CA LEU A 252 17.39 21.18 -10.47
C LEU A 252 16.26 21.98 -9.78
N TRP A 253 15.01 21.53 -9.97
CA TRP A 253 13.81 21.97 -9.25
C TRP A 253 13.23 20.78 -8.50
N ASN A 254 13.17 20.87 -7.18
CA ASN A 254 12.78 19.74 -6.32
C ASN A 254 11.32 19.82 -5.88
N VAL A 255 10.55 18.78 -6.12
CA VAL A 255 9.09 18.72 -5.90
C VAL A 255 8.74 17.56 -4.97
N PHE A 256 7.85 17.81 -4.02
CA PHE A 256 7.29 16.77 -3.15
C PHE A 256 5.78 16.63 -3.34
N ILE A 257 5.29 15.38 -3.39
CA ILE A 257 3.85 15.08 -3.42
C ILE A 257 3.50 14.23 -2.21
N GLY A 258 2.60 14.74 -1.35
CA GLY A 258 2.13 13.99 -0.18
C GLY A 258 2.30 14.72 1.16
N VAL A 259 2.26 16.05 1.15
CA VAL A 259 2.32 16.87 2.36
C VAL A 259 1.04 16.64 3.18
N ASN A 260 1.19 16.13 4.39
CA ASN A 260 0.08 16.08 5.32
C ASN A 260 -0.24 17.50 5.85
N PRO A 261 -1.52 17.87 6.00
CA PRO A 261 -1.90 19.15 6.57
C PRO A 261 -1.19 19.41 7.91
N GLY A 262 -0.63 20.62 8.07
CA GLY A 262 0.11 21.03 9.26
C GLY A 262 1.57 20.58 9.33
N THR A 263 2.06 19.84 8.32
CA THR A 263 3.46 19.39 8.24
C THR A 263 4.28 20.12 7.17
N GLU A 264 3.76 21.18 6.61
CA GLU A 264 4.39 21.97 5.54
C GLU A 264 5.77 22.49 5.94
N HIS A 265 5.92 22.89 7.22
CA HIS A 265 7.17 23.37 7.78
C HIS A 265 8.30 22.31 7.80
N VAL A 266 7.92 21.02 7.81
CA VAL A 266 8.87 19.90 7.74
C VAL A 266 9.41 19.72 6.33
N ILE A 267 8.61 20.05 5.32
CA ILE A 267 8.90 19.85 3.90
C ILE A 267 9.63 21.05 3.29
N ALA A 268 9.21 22.27 3.65
CA ALA A 268 9.69 23.52 3.06
C ALA A 268 11.23 23.68 2.98
N PRO A 269 12.05 23.21 3.94
CA PRO A 269 13.49 23.31 3.83
C PRO A 269 14.12 22.50 2.69
N PHE A 270 13.41 21.47 2.21
CA PHE A 270 13.96 20.49 1.28
C PHE A 270 13.46 20.65 -0.15
N PHE A 271 12.27 21.23 -0.35
CA PHE A 271 11.59 21.25 -1.64
C PHE A 271 11.25 22.67 -2.10
N ASP A 272 11.29 22.87 -3.42
CA ASP A 272 10.93 24.15 -4.07
C ASP A 272 9.42 24.26 -4.26
N GLU A 273 8.75 23.11 -4.39
CA GLU A 273 7.32 22.99 -4.62
C GLU A 273 6.79 21.76 -3.91
N ALA A 274 5.56 21.83 -3.42
CA ALA A 274 4.92 20.71 -2.73
C ALA A 274 3.42 20.64 -3.03
N PHE A 275 2.91 19.41 -3.13
CA PHE A 275 1.50 19.09 -3.28
C PHE A 275 1.00 18.37 -2.02
N HIS A 276 -0.21 18.70 -1.60
CA HIS A 276 -0.82 18.02 -0.47
C HIS A 276 -1.09 16.54 -0.74
N TYR A 277 -1.11 15.76 0.34
CA TYR A 277 -1.55 14.39 0.30
C TYR A 277 -3.03 14.31 -0.12
N VAL A 278 -3.34 13.38 -1.00
CA VAL A 278 -4.70 13.07 -1.43
C VAL A 278 -4.92 11.55 -1.35
N GLU A 279 -6.06 11.15 -0.80
CA GLU A 279 -6.42 9.74 -0.70
C GLU A 279 -6.87 9.17 -2.05
N ASN A 280 -7.53 9.98 -2.86
CA ASN A 280 -8.03 9.56 -4.16
C ASN A 280 -6.90 9.33 -5.15
N ILE A 281 -6.76 8.10 -5.63
CA ILE A 281 -5.69 7.69 -6.53
C ILE A 281 -5.70 8.44 -7.87
N GLN A 282 -6.86 8.75 -8.41
CA GLN A 282 -6.97 9.47 -9.69
C GLN A 282 -6.47 10.91 -9.53
N GLN A 283 -6.78 11.54 -8.39
CA GLN A 283 -6.25 12.87 -8.09
C GLN A 283 -4.75 12.83 -7.83
N PHE A 284 -4.25 11.79 -7.14
CA PHE A 284 -2.82 11.58 -6.95
C PHE A 284 -2.10 11.41 -8.29
N ALA A 285 -2.62 10.55 -9.18
CA ALA A 285 -2.05 10.31 -10.50
C ALA A 285 -2.02 11.59 -11.35
N LYS A 286 -3.08 12.41 -11.28
CA LYS A 286 -3.11 13.74 -11.91
C LYS A 286 -2.07 14.69 -11.32
N ASN A 287 -1.90 14.72 -9.99
CA ASN A 287 -0.89 15.53 -9.33
C ASN A 287 0.51 15.11 -9.77
N LEU A 288 0.78 13.80 -9.82
CA LEU A 288 2.06 13.27 -10.30
C LEU A 288 2.31 13.66 -11.76
N ALA A 289 1.34 13.48 -12.64
CA ALA A 289 1.45 13.87 -14.04
C ALA A 289 1.62 15.39 -14.21
N SER A 290 0.85 16.20 -13.44
CA SER A 290 0.88 17.67 -13.49
C SER A 290 2.14 18.26 -12.85
N SER A 291 2.87 17.51 -12.04
CA SER A 291 4.18 17.93 -11.55
C SER A 291 5.26 17.89 -12.64
N HIS A 292 4.96 17.31 -13.81
CA HIS A 292 5.87 17.17 -14.96
C HIS A 292 7.26 16.66 -14.57
N PRO A 293 7.36 15.45 -13.96
CA PRO A 293 8.63 14.95 -13.47
C PRO A 293 9.57 14.61 -14.64
N ASP A 294 10.77 15.14 -14.61
CA ASP A 294 11.88 14.69 -15.48
C ASP A 294 12.59 13.50 -14.83
N ILE A 295 12.66 13.51 -13.49
CA ILE A 295 13.34 12.50 -12.68
C ILE A 295 12.44 12.14 -11.51
N GLY A 296 12.12 10.85 -11.37
CA GLY A 296 11.45 10.28 -10.21
C GLY A 296 12.45 9.61 -9.27
N ILE A 297 12.36 9.90 -7.98
CA ILE A 297 13.26 9.30 -6.99
C ILE A 297 12.51 8.43 -6.00
N ALA A 298 13.15 7.34 -5.58
CA ALA A 298 12.58 6.41 -4.60
C ALA A 298 13.63 5.91 -3.60
N PRO A 299 14.08 6.77 -2.68
CA PRO A 299 14.96 6.38 -1.60
C PRO A 299 14.22 5.52 -0.56
N LEU A 300 14.94 4.58 0.03
CA LEU A 300 14.46 3.70 1.09
C LEU A 300 15.52 3.60 2.20
N GLY A 301 15.10 3.31 3.42
CA GLY A 301 16.01 3.25 4.57
C GLY A 301 16.80 1.96 4.69
N GLY A 302 16.51 0.94 3.87
CA GLY A 302 17.34 -0.26 3.74
C GLY A 302 17.07 -1.40 4.71
N ASP A 303 16.06 -1.31 5.56
CA ASP A 303 15.65 -2.40 6.47
C ASP A 303 14.73 -3.44 5.82
N ASP A 304 14.34 -4.45 6.58
CA ASP A 304 13.51 -5.56 6.07
C ASP A 304 12.11 -5.11 5.66
N PHE A 305 11.55 -4.07 6.28
CA PHE A 305 10.28 -3.48 5.86
C PHE A 305 10.40 -2.85 4.47
N ASP A 306 11.48 -2.11 4.23
CA ASP A 306 11.76 -1.52 2.92
C ASP A 306 12.05 -2.57 1.85
N ARG A 307 12.77 -3.65 2.23
CA ARG A 307 13.00 -4.79 1.33
C ARG A 307 11.71 -5.44 0.86
N SER A 308 10.67 -5.39 1.69
CA SER A 308 9.37 -5.98 1.39
C SER A 308 8.48 -5.10 0.50
N LYS A 309 8.86 -3.83 0.26
CA LYS A 309 8.08 -2.93 -0.59
C LYS A 309 8.05 -3.38 -2.05
N SER A 310 7.03 -2.91 -2.77
CA SER A 310 6.86 -3.21 -4.20
C SER A 310 7.54 -2.17 -5.07
N GLU A 311 7.61 -2.49 -6.35
CA GLU A 311 8.15 -1.67 -7.43
C GLU A 311 7.25 -0.49 -7.84
N LEU A 312 6.18 -0.21 -7.16
CA LEU A 312 5.12 0.70 -7.58
C LEU A 312 5.63 2.10 -7.95
N HIS A 313 6.59 2.66 -7.20
CA HIS A 313 7.19 3.95 -7.56
C HIS A 313 7.80 3.96 -8.96
N TRP A 314 8.51 2.88 -9.33
CA TRP A 314 9.09 2.76 -10.67
C TRP A 314 7.99 2.67 -11.75
N LEU A 315 6.92 1.91 -11.49
CA LEU A 315 5.78 1.79 -12.41
C LEU A 315 5.12 3.15 -12.67
N GLU A 316 4.86 3.90 -11.61
CA GLU A 316 4.18 5.20 -11.67
C GLU A 316 5.04 6.27 -12.35
N TYR A 317 6.35 6.32 -12.05
CA TYR A 317 7.26 7.23 -12.76
C TYR A 317 7.40 6.86 -14.24
N ALA A 318 7.46 5.59 -14.57
CA ALA A 318 7.47 5.14 -15.96
C ALA A 318 6.17 5.52 -16.69
N ALA A 319 5.01 5.41 -16.04
CA ALA A 319 3.71 5.79 -16.62
C ALA A 319 3.68 7.27 -17.02
N VAL A 320 4.23 8.17 -16.19
CA VAL A 320 4.33 9.61 -16.50
C VAL A 320 5.53 9.99 -17.36
N GLY A 321 6.39 9.03 -17.73
CA GLY A 321 7.55 9.27 -18.59
C GLY A 321 8.73 9.93 -17.90
N ALA A 322 8.92 9.72 -16.60
CA ALA A 322 10.05 10.20 -15.83
C ALA A 322 11.20 9.17 -15.78
N ALA A 323 12.45 9.63 -15.86
CA ALA A 323 13.61 8.80 -15.58
C ALA A 323 13.64 8.44 -14.08
N PHE A 324 13.94 7.20 -13.75
CA PHE A 324 13.88 6.69 -12.39
C PHE A 324 15.27 6.51 -11.79
N ILE A 325 15.43 6.91 -10.51
CA ILE A 325 16.51 6.47 -9.65
C ILE A 325 15.97 6.04 -8.30
N GLY A 326 16.30 4.82 -7.88
CA GLY A 326 15.81 4.23 -6.63
C GLY A 326 16.89 3.56 -5.80
N GLU A 327 16.53 3.21 -4.55
CA GLU A 327 17.41 2.47 -3.66
C GLU A 327 17.78 1.11 -4.24
N GLY A 328 19.08 0.84 -4.36
CA GLY A 328 19.63 -0.43 -4.79
C GLY A 328 20.01 -1.28 -3.58
N PHE A 329 19.41 -2.45 -3.43
CA PHE A 329 19.77 -3.38 -2.37
C PHE A 329 20.90 -4.30 -2.83
N LYS A 330 21.76 -4.72 -1.88
CA LYS A 330 22.96 -5.47 -2.22
C LYS A 330 22.65 -6.92 -2.58
N TYR A 331 21.67 -7.53 -1.93
CA TYR A 331 21.34 -8.95 -2.09
C TYR A 331 19.84 -9.20 -2.04
N GLY A 332 19.41 -10.25 -2.70
CA GLY A 332 18.04 -10.76 -2.68
C GLY A 332 17.04 -9.93 -3.45
N GLU A 333 15.80 -10.38 -3.46
CA GLU A 333 14.69 -9.63 -4.01
C GLU A 333 14.40 -8.40 -3.13
N ALA A 334 14.14 -7.28 -3.79
CA ALA A 334 13.85 -6.00 -3.16
C ALA A 334 13.03 -5.15 -4.13
N PRO A 335 12.42 -4.02 -3.69
CA PRO A 335 11.44 -3.28 -4.47
C PRO A 335 11.85 -2.99 -5.92
N TYR A 336 13.11 -2.65 -6.12
CA TYR A 336 13.59 -2.24 -7.45
C TYR A 336 14.58 -3.24 -8.08
N SER A 337 14.63 -4.48 -7.59
CA SER A 337 15.53 -5.50 -8.14
C SER A 337 15.24 -5.87 -9.60
N MET A 338 14.03 -5.60 -10.09
CA MET A 338 13.65 -5.79 -11.49
C MET A 338 14.09 -4.64 -12.41
N VAL A 339 14.46 -3.48 -11.85
CA VAL A 339 14.98 -2.35 -12.63
C VAL A 339 16.34 -2.72 -13.19
N ARG A 340 16.49 -2.62 -14.50
CA ARG A 340 17.77 -2.86 -15.19
C ARG A 340 18.58 -1.58 -15.14
N HIS A 341 19.56 -1.55 -14.22
CA HIS A 341 20.42 -0.37 -14.00
C HIS A 341 21.08 0.10 -15.31
N GLY A 342 20.94 1.37 -15.62
CA GLY A 342 21.47 1.98 -16.85
C GLY A 342 20.63 1.70 -18.12
N VAL A 343 19.54 0.95 -18.04
CA VAL A 343 18.66 0.63 -19.16
C VAL A 343 17.27 1.23 -18.98
N ASP A 344 16.57 0.92 -17.88
CA ASP A 344 15.22 1.41 -17.60
C ASP A 344 15.11 2.09 -16.22
N GLY A 345 16.24 2.48 -15.66
CA GLY A 345 16.37 3.23 -14.42
C GLY A 345 17.78 3.15 -13.86
N LEU A 346 18.04 3.90 -12.82
CA LEU A 346 19.28 3.84 -12.05
C LEU A 346 18.98 3.27 -10.65
N LEU A 347 19.94 2.51 -10.12
CA LEU A 347 19.93 2.02 -8.74
C LEU A 347 21.15 2.54 -8.02
N ALA A 348 20.95 3.11 -6.84
CA ALA A 348 22.00 3.69 -6.00
C ALA A 348 21.92 3.16 -4.57
N ARG A 349 23.06 2.80 -3.97
CA ARG A 349 23.18 2.19 -2.63
C ARG A 349 24.01 3.02 -1.67
N THR A 350 24.87 3.87 -2.21
CA THR A 350 25.82 4.67 -1.46
C THR A 350 25.61 6.14 -1.76
N ARG A 351 26.13 7.01 -0.89
CA ARG A 351 26.09 8.47 -1.14
C ARG A 351 26.70 8.83 -2.49
N THR A 352 27.83 8.21 -2.85
CA THR A 352 28.50 8.47 -4.12
C THR A 352 27.64 8.03 -5.30
N GLU A 353 27.05 6.84 -5.25
CA GLU A 353 26.16 6.34 -6.32
C GLU A 353 24.91 7.22 -6.48
N TRP A 354 24.30 7.66 -5.37
CA TRP A 354 23.19 8.62 -5.41
C TRP A 354 23.61 9.96 -6.03
N TYR A 355 24.74 10.50 -5.62
CA TYR A 355 25.23 11.78 -6.17
C TYR A 355 25.56 11.67 -7.66
N GLU A 356 26.35 10.69 -8.08
CA GLU A 356 26.74 10.54 -9.49
C GLU A 356 25.55 10.17 -10.37
N GLY A 357 24.65 9.30 -9.89
CA GLY A 357 23.41 8.98 -10.59
C GLY A 357 22.50 10.20 -10.77
N MET A 358 22.24 10.95 -9.71
CA MET A 358 21.47 12.19 -9.78
C MET A 358 22.13 13.23 -10.68
N LYS A 359 23.44 13.44 -10.56
CA LYS A 359 24.21 14.38 -11.40
C LYS A 359 24.12 14.02 -12.89
N SER A 360 24.22 12.74 -13.24
CA SER A 360 24.09 12.29 -14.61
C SER A 360 22.69 12.55 -15.16
N LEU A 361 21.64 12.27 -14.38
CA LEU A 361 20.25 12.54 -14.77
C LEU A 361 19.97 14.04 -14.86
N VAL A 362 20.45 14.85 -13.94
CA VAL A 362 20.25 16.30 -13.94
C VAL A 362 20.88 16.94 -15.18
N ARG A 363 22.10 16.52 -15.55
CA ARG A 363 22.89 17.15 -16.62
C ARG A 363 22.65 16.60 -18.02
N SER A 364 22.07 15.38 -18.15
CA SER A 364 21.83 14.77 -19.46
C SER A 364 20.34 14.56 -19.72
N LYS A 365 19.77 15.39 -20.61
CA LYS A 365 18.41 15.21 -21.09
C LYS A 365 18.25 13.90 -21.88
N ASP A 366 19.22 13.59 -22.73
CA ASP A 366 19.19 12.37 -23.56
C ASP A 366 19.17 11.11 -22.70
N LEU A 367 19.97 11.08 -21.61
CA LEU A 367 19.93 9.95 -20.68
C LEU A 367 18.55 9.81 -20.01
N ARG A 368 17.93 10.94 -19.58
CA ARG A 368 16.59 10.90 -19.01
C ARG A 368 15.57 10.32 -20.00
N GLU A 369 15.57 10.84 -21.23
CA GLU A 369 14.65 10.39 -22.28
C GLU A 369 14.86 8.91 -22.64
N GLN A 370 16.10 8.46 -22.72
CA GLN A 370 16.43 7.06 -22.96
C GLN A 370 15.91 6.15 -21.87
N LEU A 371 16.22 6.44 -20.59
CA LEU A 371 15.80 5.59 -19.48
C LEU A 371 14.29 5.61 -19.28
N ALA A 372 13.66 6.78 -19.38
CA ALA A 372 12.22 6.93 -19.25
C ALA A 372 11.46 6.20 -20.37
N GLY A 373 11.95 6.31 -21.61
CA GLY A 373 11.37 5.61 -22.77
C GLY A 373 11.42 4.09 -22.61
N ALA A 374 12.58 3.56 -22.24
CA ALA A 374 12.76 2.13 -22.03
C ALA A 374 11.92 1.61 -20.84
N ALA A 375 11.84 2.37 -19.74
CA ALA A 375 11.00 2.05 -18.59
C ALA A 375 9.52 2.01 -18.99
N LYS A 376 9.04 3.04 -19.68
CA LYS A 376 7.65 3.15 -20.12
C LYS A 376 7.26 2.00 -21.05
N GLU A 377 8.06 1.71 -22.07
CA GLU A 377 7.82 0.59 -22.98
C GLU A 377 7.69 -0.73 -22.23
N ARG A 378 8.63 -1.01 -21.33
CA ARG A 378 8.63 -2.25 -20.56
C ARG A 378 7.46 -2.32 -19.59
N VAL A 379 7.16 -1.25 -18.88
CA VAL A 379 6.06 -1.20 -17.90
C VAL A 379 4.72 -1.41 -18.58
N LEU A 380 4.47 -0.75 -19.72
CA LEU A 380 3.25 -0.95 -20.48
C LEU A 380 3.09 -2.37 -21.02
N LYS A 381 4.18 -3.08 -21.26
CA LYS A 381 4.17 -4.46 -21.78
C LYS A 381 4.07 -5.52 -20.68
N GLU A 382 4.84 -5.36 -19.58
CA GLU A 382 5.00 -6.41 -18.57
C GLU A 382 4.14 -6.21 -17.32
N TYR A 383 3.63 -4.98 -17.10
CA TYR A 383 2.87 -4.62 -15.91
C TYR A 383 1.46 -4.10 -16.23
N ASP A 384 0.93 -4.49 -17.39
CA ASP A 384 -0.45 -4.17 -17.78
C ASP A 384 -1.45 -4.78 -16.77
N TYR A 385 -2.32 -3.93 -16.22
CA TYR A 385 -3.33 -4.37 -15.26
C TYR A 385 -4.32 -5.39 -15.83
N LYS A 386 -4.56 -5.41 -17.15
CA LYS A 386 -5.45 -6.39 -17.80
C LYS A 386 -4.88 -7.79 -17.72
N GLU A 387 -3.56 -7.93 -17.92
CA GLU A 387 -2.89 -9.22 -17.76
C GLU A 387 -2.87 -9.64 -16.28
N ARG A 388 -2.64 -8.70 -15.36
CA ARG A 388 -2.67 -8.96 -13.94
C ARG A 388 -4.05 -9.38 -13.44
N ALA A 389 -5.13 -8.83 -14.03
CA ALA A 389 -6.50 -9.25 -13.75
C ALA A 389 -6.74 -10.74 -14.01
N LYS A 390 -6.06 -11.33 -15.00
CA LYS A 390 -6.13 -12.78 -15.28
C LYS A 390 -5.48 -13.61 -14.17
N GLU A 391 -4.33 -13.17 -13.65
CA GLU A 391 -3.67 -13.84 -12.52
C GLU A 391 -4.55 -13.84 -11.26
N TRP A 392 -5.26 -12.75 -11.01
CA TRP A 392 -6.25 -12.67 -9.94
C TRP A 392 -7.43 -13.61 -10.19
N ALA A 393 -7.97 -13.64 -11.41
CA ALA A 393 -9.06 -14.56 -11.77
C ALA A 393 -8.68 -16.02 -11.56
N ASP A 394 -7.44 -16.40 -11.89
CA ASP A 394 -6.90 -17.73 -11.63
C ASP A 394 -6.70 -18.00 -10.13
N ALA A 395 -6.32 -16.98 -9.35
CA ALA A 395 -6.23 -17.10 -7.90
C ALA A 395 -7.61 -17.34 -7.26
N PHE A 396 -8.65 -16.63 -7.71
CA PHE A 396 -10.01 -16.82 -7.24
C PHE A 396 -10.54 -18.22 -7.56
N LYS A 397 -10.36 -18.70 -8.80
CA LYS A 397 -10.74 -20.08 -9.21
C LYS A 397 -10.04 -21.11 -8.35
N TRP A 398 -8.72 -20.97 -8.21
CA TRP A 398 -7.91 -21.86 -7.40
C TRP A 398 -8.42 -21.93 -5.96
N ALA A 399 -8.71 -20.78 -5.34
CA ALA A 399 -9.21 -20.74 -3.97
C ALA A 399 -10.57 -21.45 -3.82
N VAL A 400 -11.47 -21.30 -4.80
CA VAL A 400 -12.76 -22.02 -4.79
C VAL A 400 -12.58 -23.53 -4.93
N GLU A 401 -11.69 -23.98 -5.81
CA GLU A 401 -11.40 -25.39 -6.05
C GLU A 401 -10.74 -26.07 -4.84
N HIS A 402 -9.97 -25.31 -4.05
CA HIS A 402 -9.18 -25.81 -2.93
C HIS A 402 -9.69 -25.34 -1.55
N LYS A 403 -10.89 -24.79 -1.49
CA LYS A 403 -11.46 -24.30 -0.23
C LYS A 403 -11.57 -25.41 0.83
N GLY A 404 -11.26 -25.05 2.05
CA GLY A 404 -11.36 -25.96 3.19
C GLY A 404 -10.15 -26.89 3.40
N ILE A 405 -9.07 -26.76 2.63
CA ILE A 405 -7.83 -27.53 2.83
C ILE A 405 -7.27 -27.36 4.24
N TRP A 406 -7.44 -26.16 4.83
CA TRP A 406 -7.04 -25.87 6.21
C TRP A 406 -7.88 -26.60 7.29
N LYS A 407 -9.13 -27.06 6.95
CA LYS A 407 -10.10 -27.64 7.92
C LYS A 407 -9.54 -28.80 8.71
N ASN A 408 -8.55 -29.50 8.20
CA ASN A 408 -8.03 -30.70 8.85
C ASN A 408 -6.81 -30.46 9.74
N GLY A 409 -6.33 -29.21 9.92
CA GLY A 409 -5.17 -28.90 10.78
C GLY A 409 -3.92 -29.74 10.50
N ARG A 410 -3.93 -30.54 9.47
CA ARG A 410 -2.87 -31.43 9.04
C ARG A 410 -2.32 -30.87 7.74
N ARG A 411 -1.09 -30.38 7.79
CA ARG A 411 -0.24 -30.34 6.61
C ARG A 411 -0.31 -31.74 6.00
N ASN A 412 -0.87 -31.87 4.83
CA ASN A 412 -0.61 -33.08 4.05
C ASN A 412 0.86 -32.97 3.63
N THR A 413 1.71 -33.58 4.47
CA THR A 413 3.12 -33.82 4.19
C THR A 413 3.25 -34.76 2.99
#